data_9887634db07fafc7bee11602b9dc8c7a
#
_entry.id   9887634db07fafc7bee11602b9dc8c7a
#
_cell.length_a   1.000
_cell.length_b   1.000
_cell.length_c   1.000
_cell.angle_alpha   90.00
_cell.angle_beta   90.00
_cell.angle_gamma   90.00
#
_symmetry.space_group_name_H-M   'P 1'
#
loop_
_entity.id
_entity.type
_entity.pdbx_description
1 polymer ?
#
loop_
_entity_poly.entity_id
_entity_poly.type
_entity_poly.pdbx_seq_one_letter_code
_entity_poly.pdbx_strand_id
1 'polypeptide(L)'
;MRIFIFFYFFLFNIYSQNINVNNSFIYENLRNSVLEGKIETDYTFNIRPINYNFIESQAGFKTLAKNKNSNFEIKSLGIDYFIEFNSNHPYNRNNGTMIPNRGYQHIISPGVYLKAGPLTIKFKPEHHYGVNTNFDGFWDGHYPEIWAKRYRLWNHIDLPERFGNIRHNQTKLGQSSIRINWKNYSIGVSNENIWWGPSLRNSIMLSNHAASFKHITFNTIKPIKTLIGNFEWQIITGKLENSGYNPPRTDYEYAGTKLFVPKINQRGIANDWRFLQGYIFSYSPKWIDGLSLGLIRWVQMYSDLIKGKYTWL
;
A
#
# COMPACT_ATOMS: atom_id res chain seq x y z
N MET A 1 -35.80 16.58 -30.48
CA MET A 1 -35.23 15.24 -30.68
C MET A 1 -34.38 14.93 -29.44
N ARG A 2 -34.91 14.16 -28.48
CA ARG A 2 -34.25 13.83 -27.21
C ARG A 2 -33.49 12.52 -27.43
N ILE A 3 -32.17 12.55 -27.36
CA ILE A 3 -31.33 11.38 -27.46
C ILE A 3 -31.28 10.76 -26.05
N PHE A 4 -31.99 9.62 -25.85
CA PHE A 4 -31.84 8.77 -24.69
C PHE A 4 -30.57 7.93 -24.87
N ILE A 5 -29.52 8.23 -24.10
CA ILE A 5 -28.36 7.37 -23.98
C ILE A 5 -28.71 6.27 -22.97
N PHE A 6 -29.02 5.10 -23.47
CA PHE A 6 -29.15 3.88 -22.65
C PHE A 6 -27.76 3.45 -22.18
N PHE A 7 -27.41 3.71 -20.93
CA PHE A 7 -26.31 3.04 -20.25
C PHE A 7 -26.72 1.59 -19.98
N TYR A 8 -26.29 0.67 -20.83
CA TYR A 8 -26.33 -0.76 -20.51
C TYR A 8 -25.30 -1.03 -19.39
N PHE A 9 -25.77 -1.17 -18.16
CA PHE A 9 -25.00 -1.78 -17.09
C PHE A 9 -24.84 -3.27 -17.41
N PHE A 10 -23.75 -3.62 -18.07
CA PHE A 10 -23.32 -5.01 -18.12
C PHE A 10 -22.83 -5.40 -16.74
N LEU A 11 -23.57 -6.24 -16.04
CA LEU A 11 -23.10 -7.01 -14.89
C LEU A 11 -22.02 -7.99 -15.38
N PHE A 12 -20.78 -7.52 -15.44
CA PHE A 12 -19.65 -8.39 -15.68
C PHE A 12 -19.16 -8.93 -14.33
N ASN A 13 -18.93 -10.23 -14.25
CA ASN A 13 -18.09 -10.81 -13.21
C ASN A 13 -16.67 -10.24 -13.41
N ILE A 14 -16.31 -9.28 -12.57
CA ILE A 14 -15.11 -8.49 -12.74
C ILE A 14 -14.06 -9.07 -11.76
N TYR A 15 -13.09 -9.78 -12.29
CA TYR A 15 -11.94 -10.26 -11.54
C TYR A 15 -10.81 -9.25 -11.65
N SER A 16 -10.23 -8.85 -10.51
CA SER A 16 -9.12 -7.90 -10.45
C SER A 16 -7.80 -8.55 -10.87
N GLN A 17 -7.02 -7.84 -11.64
CA GLN A 17 -5.80 -8.37 -12.29
C GLN A 17 -4.50 -8.19 -11.50
N ASN A 18 -4.49 -7.36 -10.49
CA ASN A 18 -3.40 -7.26 -9.54
C ASN A 18 -3.97 -7.54 -8.18
N ILE A 19 -3.42 -8.54 -7.54
CA ILE A 19 -3.79 -8.77 -6.16
C ILE A 19 -3.24 -7.59 -5.36
N ASN A 20 -4.11 -6.61 -5.11
CA ASN A 20 -3.78 -5.58 -4.16
C ASN A 20 -3.38 -6.26 -2.85
N VAL A 21 -2.43 -5.68 -2.16
CA VAL A 21 -2.01 -6.14 -0.84
C VAL A 21 -3.20 -6.25 0.12
N ASN A 22 -4.27 -5.49 -0.12
CA ASN A 22 -5.56 -5.51 0.59
C ASN A 22 -6.32 -6.84 0.48
N ASN A 23 -6.06 -7.63 -0.54
CA ASN A 23 -6.82 -8.85 -0.77
C ASN A 23 -6.11 -10.07 -0.17
N SER A 24 -6.03 -10.12 1.17
CA SER A 24 -5.42 -11.23 1.91
C SER A 24 -6.01 -12.59 1.54
N PHE A 25 -7.32 -12.65 1.23
CA PHE A 25 -8.03 -13.86 0.84
C PHE A 25 -7.48 -14.47 -0.47
N ILE A 26 -7.20 -13.65 -1.48
CA ILE A 26 -6.63 -14.15 -2.73
C ILE A 26 -5.20 -14.69 -2.50
N TYR A 27 -4.39 -13.98 -1.70
CA TYR A 27 -3.04 -14.46 -1.36
C TYR A 27 -3.08 -15.75 -0.56
N GLU A 28 -4.04 -15.90 0.36
CA GLU A 28 -4.24 -17.12 1.15
C GLU A 28 -4.62 -18.29 0.24
N ASN A 29 -5.61 -18.11 -0.64
CA ASN A 29 -6.01 -19.14 -1.60
C ASN A 29 -4.88 -19.52 -2.55
N LEU A 30 -4.09 -18.56 -3.00
CA LEU A 30 -2.95 -18.82 -3.86
C LEU A 30 -1.90 -19.67 -3.15
N ARG A 31 -1.57 -19.32 -1.89
CA ARG A 31 -0.64 -20.10 -1.08
C ARG A 31 -1.17 -21.51 -0.78
N ASN A 32 -2.43 -21.64 -0.44
CA ASN A 32 -3.06 -22.94 -0.21
C ASN A 32 -2.99 -23.79 -1.49
N SER A 33 -3.28 -23.22 -2.66
CA SER A 33 -3.17 -23.92 -3.93
C SER A 33 -1.74 -24.38 -4.25
N VAL A 34 -0.74 -23.60 -3.83
CA VAL A 34 0.68 -24.01 -3.94
C VAL A 34 0.99 -25.15 -2.97
N LEU A 35 0.55 -25.06 -1.72
CA LEU A 35 0.76 -26.10 -0.69
C LEU A 35 0.07 -27.41 -1.06
N GLU A 36 -1.09 -27.35 -1.72
CA GLU A 36 -1.83 -28.50 -2.23
C GLU A 36 -1.25 -29.08 -3.53
N GLY A 37 -0.18 -28.48 -4.06
CA GLY A 37 0.42 -28.90 -5.33
C GLY A 37 -0.40 -28.60 -6.59
N LYS A 38 -1.48 -27.79 -6.47
CA LYS A 38 -2.32 -27.41 -7.62
C LYS A 38 -1.64 -26.36 -8.51
N ILE A 39 -0.72 -25.59 -7.93
CA ILE A 39 0.03 -24.53 -8.63
C ILE A 39 1.51 -24.71 -8.30
N GLU A 40 2.33 -24.84 -9.32
CA GLU A 40 3.79 -24.77 -9.17
C GLU A 40 4.25 -23.32 -9.27
N THR A 41 5.06 -22.89 -8.33
CA THR A 41 5.62 -21.53 -8.33
C THR A 41 6.99 -21.48 -7.67
N ASP A 42 7.83 -20.61 -8.19
CA ASP A 42 9.12 -20.26 -7.59
C ASP A 42 9.00 -19.02 -6.67
N TYR A 43 7.83 -18.35 -6.60
CA TYR A 43 7.63 -17.17 -5.77
C TYR A 43 7.63 -17.50 -4.29
N THR A 44 8.37 -16.71 -3.50
CA THR A 44 8.49 -16.91 -2.06
C THR A 44 7.34 -16.30 -1.26
N PHE A 45 6.50 -15.49 -1.87
CA PHE A 45 5.49 -14.64 -1.22
C PHE A 45 6.04 -13.65 -0.19
N ASN A 46 7.36 -13.48 -0.11
CA ASN A 46 7.99 -12.51 0.76
C ASN A 46 7.86 -11.08 0.25
N ILE A 47 7.65 -10.91 -1.07
CA ILE A 47 7.55 -9.63 -1.76
C ILE A 47 6.17 -9.52 -2.39
N ARG A 48 5.37 -8.55 -1.94
CA ARG A 48 4.05 -8.26 -2.50
C ARG A 48 3.89 -6.77 -2.82
N PRO A 49 3.17 -6.40 -3.87
CA PRO A 49 2.29 -7.22 -4.72
C PRO A 49 3.10 -8.15 -5.63
N ILE A 50 2.62 -9.37 -5.80
CA ILE A 50 3.18 -10.33 -6.77
C ILE A 50 2.83 -9.86 -8.18
N ASN A 51 3.77 -10.06 -9.11
CA ASN A 51 3.60 -9.62 -10.48
C ASN A 51 2.43 -10.34 -11.17
N TYR A 52 1.72 -9.56 -11.95
CA TYR A 52 0.51 -9.90 -12.69
C TYR A 52 0.61 -11.17 -13.56
N ASN A 53 1.72 -11.38 -14.26
CA ASN A 53 1.83 -12.49 -15.20
C ASN A 53 1.70 -13.88 -14.57
N PHE A 54 2.03 -14.01 -13.29
CA PHE A 54 1.85 -15.25 -12.54
C PHE A 54 0.37 -15.56 -12.29
N ILE A 55 -0.42 -14.52 -12.08
CA ILE A 55 -1.82 -14.64 -11.69
C ILE A 55 -2.73 -14.75 -12.92
N GLU A 56 -2.28 -14.24 -14.06
CA GLU A 56 -3.06 -14.24 -15.31
C GLU A 56 -3.49 -15.66 -15.73
N SER A 57 -2.63 -16.63 -15.54
CA SER A 57 -2.93 -18.03 -15.85
C SER A 57 -3.97 -18.65 -14.92
N GLN A 58 -4.19 -18.04 -13.73
CA GLN A 58 -5.03 -18.59 -12.67
C GLN A 58 -6.38 -17.85 -12.48
N ALA A 59 -6.50 -16.62 -12.96
CA ALA A 59 -7.61 -15.73 -12.59
C ALA A 59 -8.55 -15.33 -13.73
N GLY A 60 -8.38 -15.83 -14.95
CA GLY A 60 -9.36 -15.69 -16.05
C GLY A 60 -9.67 -14.24 -16.46
N PHE A 61 -8.69 -13.37 -16.57
CA PHE A 61 -8.87 -11.94 -16.82
C PHE A 61 -9.35 -11.59 -18.22
N LYS A 62 -10.17 -10.55 -18.34
CA LYS A 62 -10.70 -10.10 -19.64
C LYS A 62 -9.75 -9.12 -20.32
N THR A 63 -9.17 -9.55 -21.44
CA THR A 63 -8.45 -8.67 -22.34
C THR A 63 -9.45 -7.81 -23.12
N LEU A 64 -9.33 -6.49 -23.03
CA LEU A 64 -10.18 -5.53 -23.74
C LEU A 64 -9.73 -5.33 -25.19
N ALA A 65 -8.42 -5.25 -25.40
CA ALA A 65 -7.81 -5.14 -26.70
C ALA A 65 -6.42 -5.77 -26.72
N LYS A 66 -6.13 -6.51 -27.78
CA LYS A 66 -4.80 -7.11 -28.03
C LYS A 66 -4.50 -7.04 -29.51
N ASN A 67 -3.38 -6.43 -29.87
CA ASN A 67 -2.89 -6.48 -31.24
C ASN A 67 -1.85 -7.59 -31.36
N LYS A 68 -2.15 -8.62 -32.15
CA LYS A 68 -1.26 -9.78 -32.35
C LYS A 68 0.06 -9.41 -33.04
N ASN A 69 0.09 -8.34 -33.83
CA ASN A 69 1.26 -7.89 -34.58
C ASN A 69 2.09 -6.83 -33.83
N SER A 70 1.59 -6.31 -32.71
CA SER A 70 2.29 -5.39 -31.83
C SER A 70 2.24 -5.90 -30.40
N ASN A 71 3.29 -5.67 -29.62
CA ASN A 71 3.32 -5.99 -28.19
C ASN A 71 2.42 -5.02 -27.39
N PHE A 72 1.22 -4.74 -27.91
CA PHE A 72 0.25 -3.82 -27.29
C PHE A 72 -0.94 -4.60 -26.74
N GLU A 73 -1.27 -4.34 -25.49
CA GLU A 73 -2.38 -4.98 -24.78
C GLU A 73 -3.02 -4.02 -23.77
N ILE A 74 -4.35 -3.98 -23.76
CA ILE A 74 -5.14 -3.27 -22.74
C ILE A 74 -6.03 -4.29 -22.03
N LYS A 75 -6.01 -4.27 -20.68
CA LYS A 75 -6.83 -5.13 -19.85
C LYS A 75 -7.63 -4.31 -18.84
N SER A 76 -8.87 -4.71 -18.58
CA SER A 76 -9.63 -4.21 -17.44
C SER A 76 -9.14 -4.87 -16.17
N LEU A 77 -8.87 -4.08 -15.14
CA LEU A 77 -8.56 -4.56 -13.79
C LEU A 77 -9.81 -4.67 -12.92
N GLY A 78 -10.98 -4.43 -13.50
CA GLY A 78 -12.23 -4.39 -12.78
C GLY A 78 -12.37 -3.20 -11.86
N ILE A 79 -13.36 -3.29 -10.98
CA ILE A 79 -13.65 -2.29 -9.95
C ILE A 79 -13.62 -3.00 -8.60
N ASP A 80 -12.68 -2.62 -7.74
CA ASP A 80 -12.73 -3.04 -6.34
C ASP A 80 -13.69 -2.08 -5.59
N TYR A 81 -14.58 -2.65 -4.82
CA TYR A 81 -15.49 -1.91 -3.97
C TYR A 81 -15.49 -2.50 -2.57
N PHE A 82 -15.05 -1.71 -1.60
CA PHE A 82 -14.98 -2.11 -0.19
C PHE A 82 -15.92 -1.22 0.61
N ILE A 83 -16.68 -1.83 1.49
CA ILE A 83 -17.60 -1.15 2.41
C ILE A 83 -17.23 -1.54 3.82
N GLU A 84 -17.27 -0.57 4.73
CA GLU A 84 -17.12 -0.78 6.16
C GLU A 84 -18.15 0.07 6.91
N PHE A 85 -18.66 -0.47 7.99
CA PHE A 85 -19.54 0.23 8.91
C PHE A 85 -19.11 -0.01 10.35
N ASN A 86 -18.80 1.08 11.08
CA ASN A 86 -18.47 1.03 12.50
C ASN A 86 -19.55 1.77 13.30
N SER A 87 -20.25 1.05 14.17
CA SER A 87 -21.36 1.63 14.97
C SER A 87 -20.88 2.49 16.13
N ASN A 88 -19.69 2.21 16.66
CA ASN A 88 -19.16 2.86 17.84
C ASN A 88 -17.68 3.27 17.64
N HIS A 89 -16.77 2.84 18.50
CA HIS A 89 -15.34 3.18 18.38
C HIS A 89 -14.74 2.55 17.13
N PRO A 90 -14.20 3.35 16.19
CA PRO A 90 -13.71 2.82 14.93
C PRO A 90 -12.38 2.07 15.10
N TYR A 91 -12.23 1.04 14.32
CA TYR A 91 -11.02 0.25 14.20
C TYR A 91 -10.55 0.24 12.76
N ASN A 92 -9.28 0.52 12.53
CA ASN A 92 -8.66 0.47 11.21
C ASN A 92 -7.42 -0.44 11.24
N ARG A 93 -7.39 -1.45 10.38
CA ARG A 93 -6.23 -2.34 10.26
C ARG A 93 -6.10 -2.89 8.85
N ASN A 94 -4.99 -2.55 8.19
CA ASN A 94 -4.69 -3.00 6.83
C ASN A 94 -5.80 -2.70 5.80
N ASN A 95 -6.50 -1.60 5.95
CA ASN A 95 -7.62 -1.18 5.10
C ASN A 95 -7.22 -0.14 4.04
N GLY A 96 -5.90 0.09 3.85
CA GLY A 96 -5.38 1.00 2.81
C GLY A 96 -5.76 2.44 3.05
N THR A 97 -6.52 2.99 2.13
CA THR A 97 -6.94 4.41 2.14
C THR A 97 -8.09 4.69 3.11
N MET A 98 -8.73 3.67 3.68
CA MET A 98 -9.74 3.86 4.72
C MET A 98 -9.15 4.53 5.97
N ILE A 99 -10.01 5.23 6.71
CA ILE A 99 -9.67 5.92 7.95
C ILE A 99 -10.37 5.24 9.14
N PRO A 100 -9.94 5.47 10.39
CA PRO A 100 -10.75 5.16 11.55
C PRO A 100 -12.02 6.02 11.52
N ASN A 101 -13.09 5.47 10.99
CA ASN A 101 -14.34 6.17 10.71
C ASN A 101 -15.49 5.56 11.49
N ARG A 102 -16.22 6.37 12.28
CA ARG A 102 -17.51 5.96 12.82
C ARG A 102 -18.61 6.21 11.79
N GLY A 103 -19.45 5.21 11.56
CA GLY A 103 -20.48 5.19 10.53
C GLY A 103 -20.01 4.48 9.27
N TYR A 104 -20.65 4.79 8.17
CA TYR A 104 -20.40 4.20 6.85
C TYR A 104 -19.14 4.78 6.19
N GLN A 105 -18.35 3.93 5.58
CA GLN A 105 -17.29 4.32 4.64
C GLN A 105 -17.16 3.33 3.50
N HIS A 106 -16.63 3.78 2.37
CA HIS A 106 -16.32 2.91 1.23
C HIS A 106 -15.13 3.40 0.44
N ILE A 107 -14.52 2.47 -0.29
CA ILE A 107 -13.54 2.72 -1.34
C ILE A 107 -14.08 2.18 -2.65
N ILE A 108 -13.94 2.97 -3.72
CA ILE A 108 -14.15 2.53 -5.10
C ILE A 108 -12.82 2.67 -5.84
N SER A 109 -12.38 1.60 -6.47
CA SER A 109 -11.10 1.56 -7.19
C SER A 109 -11.25 0.87 -8.55
N PRO A 110 -11.62 1.62 -9.61
CA PRO A 110 -11.58 1.11 -10.98
C PRO A 110 -10.15 1.00 -11.48
N GLY A 111 -9.89 0.04 -12.37
CA GLY A 111 -8.53 -0.15 -12.84
C GLY A 111 -8.40 -0.54 -14.30
N VAL A 112 -7.31 -0.07 -14.92
CA VAL A 112 -6.89 -0.42 -16.27
C VAL A 112 -5.39 -0.72 -16.28
N TYR A 113 -5.01 -1.75 -17.01
CA TYR A 113 -3.62 -2.10 -17.29
C TYR A 113 -3.34 -1.99 -18.78
N LEU A 114 -2.26 -1.31 -19.12
CA LEU A 114 -1.76 -1.13 -20.47
C LEU A 114 -0.35 -1.69 -20.57
N LYS A 115 -0.07 -2.46 -21.60
CA LYS A 115 1.27 -2.91 -21.98
C LYS A 115 1.58 -2.48 -23.39
N ALA A 116 2.73 -1.84 -23.59
CA ALA A 116 3.24 -1.41 -24.90
C ALA A 116 4.74 -1.73 -25.00
N GLY A 117 5.06 -2.89 -25.55
CA GLY A 117 6.43 -3.42 -25.55
C GLY A 117 6.96 -3.58 -24.12
N PRO A 118 8.08 -2.93 -23.76
CA PRO A 118 8.64 -2.97 -22.42
C PRO A 118 7.88 -2.10 -21.41
N LEU A 119 7.11 -1.12 -21.86
CA LEU A 119 6.36 -0.21 -21.02
C LEU A 119 5.08 -0.87 -20.51
N THR A 120 4.84 -0.75 -19.21
CA THR A 120 3.56 -1.12 -18.57
C THR A 120 3.05 0.02 -17.72
N ILE A 121 1.77 0.29 -17.85
CA ILE A 121 1.05 1.31 -17.07
C ILE A 121 -0.12 0.62 -16.40
N LYS A 122 -0.17 0.69 -15.09
CA LYS A 122 -1.33 0.34 -14.28
C LYS A 122 -1.93 1.62 -13.74
N PHE A 123 -3.18 1.89 -14.06
CA PHE A 123 -3.93 3.02 -13.52
C PHE A 123 -5.10 2.48 -12.71
N LYS A 124 -5.01 2.59 -11.39
CA LYS A 124 -5.99 2.08 -10.43
C LYS A 124 -6.14 3.05 -9.26
N PRO A 125 -6.80 4.21 -9.50
CA PRO A 125 -7.06 5.21 -8.47
C PRO A 125 -8.02 4.66 -7.41
N GLU A 126 -7.96 5.24 -6.22
CA GLU A 126 -8.85 4.92 -5.09
C GLU A 126 -9.63 6.18 -4.71
N HIS A 127 -10.94 6.08 -4.73
CA HIS A 127 -11.84 7.11 -4.19
C HIS A 127 -12.41 6.61 -2.88
N HIS A 128 -12.08 7.32 -1.80
CA HIS A 128 -12.56 7.03 -0.44
C HIS A 128 -13.61 8.06 -0.02
N TYR A 129 -14.72 7.57 0.50
CA TYR A 129 -15.75 8.36 1.16
C TYR A 129 -16.05 7.76 2.55
N GLY A 130 -16.12 8.63 3.57
CA GLY A 130 -16.49 8.25 4.93
C GLY A 130 -17.33 9.35 5.59
N VAL A 131 -18.40 8.97 6.29
CA VAL A 131 -19.25 9.92 7.00
C VAL A 131 -18.56 10.58 8.18
N ASN A 132 -17.56 9.89 8.75
CA ASN A 132 -16.68 10.39 9.81
C ASN A 132 -17.42 11.03 10.98
N THR A 133 -18.46 10.34 11.46
CA THR A 133 -19.27 10.77 12.61
C THR A 133 -18.41 10.86 13.88
N ASN A 134 -18.75 11.77 14.77
CA ASN A 134 -18.05 11.94 16.04
C ASN A 134 -18.09 10.66 16.88
N PHE A 135 -16.99 10.36 17.54
CA PHE A 135 -16.86 9.28 18.51
C PHE A 135 -16.00 9.75 19.68
N ASP A 136 -16.20 9.12 20.82
CA ASP A 136 -15.42 9.41 22.01
C ASP A 136 -14.02 8.80 21.83
N GLY A 137 -13.03 9.65 21.73
CA GLY A 137 -11.62 9.28 21.63
C GLY A 137 -11.00 9.00 22.99
N PHE A 138 -9.74 9.37 23.12
CA PHE A 138 -9.05 9.25 24.40
C PHE A 138 -9.70 10.18 25.44
N TRP A 139 -10.10 9.61 26.56
CA TRP A 139 -10.89 10.31 27.57
C TRP A 139 -10.17 11.53 28.15
N ASP A 140 -10.83 12.67 28.12
CA ASP A 140 -10.28 13.97 28.57
C ASP A 140 -10.01 14.04 30.09
N GLY A 141 -10.67 13.20 30.88
CA GLY A 141 -10.49 13.16 32.33
C GLY A 141 -9.27 12.40 32.84
N HIS A 142 -8.39 11.92 31.93
CA HIS A 142 -7.13 11.30 32.36
C HIS A 142 -6.19 12.31 33.05
N TYR A 143 -5.40 11.79 34.02
CA TYR A 143 -4.36 12.56 34.67
C TYR A 143 -3.31 13.05 33.66
N PRO A 144 -2.68 14.23 33.94
CA PRO A 144 -1.66 14.79 33.02
C PRO A 144 -0.52 13.88 32.67
N GLU A 145 -0.09 12.99 33.57
CA GLU A 145 0.97 12.01 33.33
C GLU A 145 0.60 10.99 32.24
N ILE A 146 -0.69 10.60 32.19
CA ILE A 146 -1.21 9.69 31.18
C ILE A 146 -1.22 10.38 29.82
N TRP A 147 -1.65 11.64 29.80
CA TRP A 147 -1.57 12.49 28.62
C TRP A 147 -0.13 12.67 28.13
N ALA A 148 0.81 12.94 29.04
CA ALA A 148 2.21 13.07 28.69
C ALA A 148 2.77 11.79 28.03
N LYS A 149 2.41 10.60 28.54
CA LYS A 149 2.79 9.31 27.92
C LYS A 149 2.18 9.15 26.52
N ARG A 150 0.92 9.58 26.33
CA ARG A 150 0.25 9.51 25.03
C ARG A 150 0.88 10.45 24.02
N TYR A 151 1.18 11.69 24.37
CA TYR A 151 1.87 12.63 23.49
C TYR A 151 3.30 12.21 23.20
N ARG A 152 3.97 11.50 24.09
CA ARG A 152 5.27 10.91 23.83
C ARG A 152 5.23 9.98 22.62
N LEU A 153 4.13 9.24 22.44
CA LEU A 153 3.91 8.43 21.24
C LEU A 153 3.62 9.31 20.02
N TRP A 154 2.63 10.18 20.09
CA TRP A 154 2.22 11.03 18.96
C TRP A 154 3.30 11.98 18.46
N ASN A 155 4.19 12.45 19.33
CA ASN A 155 5.34 13.25 18.91
C ASN A 155 6.35 12.47 18.06
N HIS A 156 6.23 11.14 17.95
CA HIS A 156 7.16 10.29 17.20
C HIS A 156 6.53 9.67 15.95
N ILE A 157 5.22 9.53 15.91
CA ILE A 157 4.47 8.89 14.83
C ILE A 157 3.35 9.79 14.34
N ASP A 158 3.02 9.67 13.06
CA ASP A 158 1.85 10.30 12.46
C ASP A 158 0.71 9.29 12.47
N LEU A 159 -0.02 9.26 13.57
CA LEU A 159 -1.18 8.39 13.78
C LEU A 159 -2.32 9.21 14.40
N PRO A 160 -3.03 10.01 13.61
CA PRO A 160 -4.14 10.79 14.11
C PRO A 160 -5.25 9.86 14.64
N GLU A 161 -5.82 10.22 15.77
CA GLU A 161 -6.97 9.50 16.34
C GLU A 161 -8.21 9.69 15.47
N ARG A 162 -8.29 10.83 14.79
CA ARG A 162 -9.40 11.20 13.94
C ARG A 162 -8.92 12.02 12.73
N PHE A 163 -9.55 11.80 11.58
CA PHE A 163 -9.25 12.48 10.31
C PHE A 163 -10.20 13.67 10.09
N GLY A 164 -10.03 14.73 10.90
CA GLY A 164 -10.88 15.93 10.86
C GLY A 164 -12.28 15.73 11.45
N ASN A 165 -13.11 16.78 11.36
CA ASN A 165 -14.45 16.82 11.97
C ASN A 165 -15.60 16.78 10.97
N ILE A 166 -15.27 16.63 9.70
CA ILE A 166 -16.23 16.59 8.60
C ILE A 166 -16.12 15.27 7.83
N ARG A 167 -17.05 15.06 6.91
CA ARG A 167 -16.99 13.92 5.99
C ARG A 167 -15.64 13.86 5.29
N HIS A 168 -15.07 12.68 5.24
CA HIS A 168 -13.81 12.44 4.53
C HIS A 168 -14.13 12.01 3.10
N ASN A 169 -13.65 12.77 2.13
CA ASN A 169 -13.89 12.51 0.71
C ASN A 169 -12.61 12.84 -0.07
N GLN A 170 -11.88 11.82 -0.51
CA GLN A 170 -10.59 11.98 -1.18
C GLN A 170 -10.42 10.98 -2.32
N THR A 171 -9.82 11.46 -3.41
CA THR A 171 -9.35 10.60 -4.50
C THR A 171 -7.83 10.63 -4.52
N LYS A 172 -7.22 9.45 -4.52
CA LYS A 172 -5.78 9.25 -4.56
C LYS A 172 -5.39 8.43 -5.79
N LEU A 173 -4.11 8.47 -6.17
CA LEU A 173 -3.58 7.62 -7.25
C LEU A 173 -3.75 6.12 -6.97
N GLY A 174 -3.99 5.76 -5.71
CA GLY A 174 -4.24 4.39 -5.30
C GLY A 174 -3.13 3.43 -5.74
N GLN A 175 -3.52 2.31 -6.30
CA GLN A 175 -2.61 1.23 -6.69
C GLN A 175 -2.08 1.39 -8.13
N SER A 176 -1.61 2.59 -8.48
CA SER A 176 -1.15 2.94 -9.82
C SER A 176 0.37 2.87 -9.97
N SER A 177 0.85 2.51 -11.16
CA SER A 177 2.29 2.46 -11.46
C SER A 177 2.59 2.61 -12.94
N ILE A 178 3.80 3.10 -13.24
CA ILE A 178 4.38 3.15 -14.59
C ILE A 178 5.74 2.47 -14.51
N ARG A 179 5.97 1.43 -15.31
CA ARG A 179 7.16 0.59 -15.24
C ARG A 179 7.73 0.28 -16.61
N ILE A 180 9.04 0.14 -16.68
CA ILE A 180 9.77 -0.41 -17.81
C ILE A 180 10.27 -1.79 -17.41
N ASN A 181 9.92 -2.79 -18.20
CA ASN A 181 10.26 -4.19 -17.97
C ASN A 181 11.30 -4.64 -18.98
N TRP A 182 12.35 -5.28 -18.51
CA TRP A 182 13.40 -5.84 -19.34
C TRP A 182 13.81 -7.23 -18.82
N LYS A 183 13.54 -8.24 -19.62
CA LYS A 183 13.72 -9.65 -19.21
C LYS A 183 12.99 -9.93 -17.88
N ASN A 184 13.74 -10.20 -16.82
CA ASN A 184 13.21 -10.50 -15.49
C ASN A 184 13.20 -9.30 -14.55
N TYR A 185 13.51 -8.11 -15.03
CA TYR A 185 13.65 -6.89 -14.22
C TYR A 185 12.59 -5.86 -14.55
N SER A 186 12.19 -5.13 -13.55
CA SER A 186 11.26 -4.01 -13.67
C SER A 186 11.79 -2.82 -12.90
N ILE A 187 11.78 -1.65 -13.54
CA ILE A 187 12.06 -0.36 -12.90
C ILE A 187 10.92 0.59 -13.21
N GLY A 188 10.53 1.42 -12.25
CA GLY A 188 9.46 2.39 -12.48
C GLY A 188 9.11 3.23 -11.29
N VAL A 189 8.08 4.05 -11.49
CA VAL A 189 7.44 4.84 -10.44
C VAL A 189 6.13 4.17 -10.06
N SER A 190 5.89 3.98 -8.79
CA SER A 190 4.72 3.31 -8.26
C SER A 190 4.13 4.08 -7.08
N ASN A 191 2.82 3.97 -6.95
CA ASN A 191 2.07 4.39 -5.77
C ASN A 191 1.38 3.20 -5.08
N GLU A 192 1.81 1.97 -5.40
CA GLU A 192 1.20 0.75 -4.85
C GLU A 192 1.59 0.56 -3.39
N ASN A 193 0.68 0.01 -2.59
CA ASN A 193 1.04 -0.49 -1.28
C ASN A 193 2.00 -1.68 -1.43
N ILE A 194 2.94 -1.76 -0.53
CA ILE A 194 3.97 -2.80 -0.49
C ILE A 194 3.81 -3.59 0.80
N TRP A 195 4.11 -4.88 0.72
CA TRP A 195 4.10 -5.75 1.87
C TRP A 195 5.31 -6.69 1.82
N TRP A 196 6.22 -6.53 2.75
CA TRP A 196 7.40 -7.38 2.86
C TRP A 196 7.31 -8.34 4.03
N GLY A 197 7.52 -9.60 3.74
CA GLY A 197 7.44 -10.71 4.68
C GLY A 197 6.38 -11.74 4.32
N PRO A 198 6.53 -12.97 4.83
CA PRO A 198 5.72 -14.11 4.44
C PRO A 198 4.31 -14.12 5.04
N SER A 199 4.07 -13.41 6.13
CA SER A 199 2.79 -13.42 6.83
C SER A 199 1.69 -12.70 6.02
N LEU A 200 0.45 -13.17 6.16
CA LEU A 200 -0.74 -12.57 5.54
C LEU A 200 -1.37 -11.46 6.38
N ARG A 201 -1.12 -11.45 7.69
CA ARG A 201 -1.77 -10.51 8.62
C ARG A 201 -0.85 -9.44 9.16
N ASN A 202 0.40 -9.80 9.44
CA ASN A 202 1.41 -8.89 9.99
C ASN A 202 2.64 -8.93 9.09
N SER A 203 2.93 -7.84 8.39
CA SER A 203 4.15 -7.71 7.61
C SER A 203 5.37 -7.58 8.53
N ILE A 204 6.54 -7.93 8.03
CA ILE A 204 7.79 -7.58 8.70
C ILE A 204 8.06 -6.09 8.48
N MET A 205 7.83 -5.61 7.24
CA MET A 205 8.04 -4.22 6.88
C MET A 205 7.00 -3.80 5.84
N LEU A 206 6.53 -2.55 5.94
CA LEU A 206 5.49 -2.00 5.09
C LEU A 206 4.21 -2.85 5.11
N SER A 207 3.09 -2.24 4.93
CA SER A 207 1.79 -2.92 4.96
C SER A 207 0.74 -2.09 4.23
N ASN A 208 -0.47 -2.57 4.29
CA ASN A 208 -1.64 -1.83 3.85
C ASN A 208 -2.35 -1.09 5.01
N HIS A 209 -1.64 -0.74 6.08
CA HIS A 209 -2.23 -0.05 7.23
C HIS A 209 -2.48 1.44 6.97
N ALA A 210 -1.85 2.01 5.97
CA ALA A 210 -2.03 3.39 5.53
C ALA A 210 -2.22 3.45 4.01
N ALA A 211 -2.68 4.61 3.53
CA ALA A 211 -2.72 4.86 2.10
C ALA A 211 -1.34 4.66 1.47
N SER A 212 -1.36 4.29 0.20
CA SER A 212 -0.17 4.13 -0.63
C SER A 212 0.69 5.41 -0.73
N PHE A 213 1.96 5.28 -1.07
CA PHE A 213 2.90 6.38 -1.20
C PHE A 213 3.71 6.30 -2.49
N LYS A 214 4.15 7.45 -2.99
CA LYS A 214 4.95 7.54 -4.22
C LYS A 214 6.37 7.06 -3.98
N HIS A 215 6.83 6.10 -4.79
CA HIS A 215 8.18 5.55 -4.73
C HIS A 215 8.69 5.12 -6.11
N ILE A 216 9.99 5.20 -6.29
CA ILE A 216 10.70 4.52 -7.36
C ILE A 216 10.93 3.09 -6.88
N THR A 217 10.75 2.12 -7.78
CA THR A 217 10.96 0.71 -7.47
C THR A 217 11.81 0.05 -8.54
N PHE A 218 12.74 -0.79 -8.11
CA PHE A 218 13.48 -1.72 -8.95
C PHE A 218 13.33 -3.12 -8.37
N ASN A 219 12.79 -4.04 -9.14
CA ASN A 219 12.47 -5.37 -8.64
C ASN A 219 12.57 -6.45 -9.72
N THR A 220 12.66 -7.69 -9.27
CA THR A 220 12.46 -8.86 -10.13
C THR A 220 10.98 -9.01 -10.49
N ILE A 221 10.70 -9.30 -11.77
CA ILE A 221 9.33 -9.60 -12.24
C ILE A 221 8.91 -11.00 -11.81
N LYS A 222 9.86 -11.93 -11.84
CA LYS A 222 9.73 -13.32 -11.40
C LYS A 222 11.05 -13.76 -10.77
N PRO A 223 11.03 -14.81 -9.95
CA PRO A 223 12.26 -15.35 -9.36
C PRO A 223 13.30 -15.67 -10.42
N ILE A 224 14.54 -15.32 -10.15
CA ILE A 224 15.68 -15.61 -11.02
C ILE A 224 16.27 -16.94 -10.61
N LYS A 225 16.17 -17.92 -11.52
CA LYS A 225 16.71 -19.26 -11.33
C LYS A 225 18.21 -19.26 -11.53
N THR A 226 18.92 -19.82 -10.56
CA THR A 226 20.39 -20.02 -10.58
C THR A 226 20.74 -21.46 -10.26
N LEU A 227 22.03 -21.79 -10.34
CA LEU A 227 22.52 -23.12 -9.98
C LEU A 227 22.29 -23.46 -8.49
N ILE A 228 22.29 -22.44 -7.63
CA ILE A 228 22.17 -22.60 -6.17
C ILE A 228 20.75 -22.37 -5.64
N GLY A 229 19.81 -21.93 -6.47
CA GLY A 229 18.42 -21.66 -6.07
C GLY A 229 17.84 -20.44 -6.74
N ASN A 230 16.72 -19.96 -6.21
CA ASN A 230 15.95 -18.86 -6.77
C ASN A 230 16.15 -17.59 -5.97
N PHE A 231 16.27 -16.44 -6.65
CA PHE A 231 16.43 -15.12 -6.05
C PHE A 231 15.33 -14.18 -6.49
N GLU A 232 14.81 -13.43 -5.52
CA GLU A 232 13.90 -12.32 -5.75
C GLU A 232 14.38 -11.09 -4.98
N TRP A 233 14.13 -9.89 -5.50
CA TRP A 233 14.38 -8.65 -4.76
C TRP A 233 13.44 -7.53 -5.16
N GLN A 234 13.31 -6.59 -4.27
CA GLN A 234 12.73 -5.28 -4.51
C GLN A 234 13.55 -4.22 -3.77
N ILE A 235 13.89 -3.17 -4.48
CA ILE A 235 14.54 -1.96 -3.95
C ILE A 235 13.58 -0.81 -4.18
N ILE A 236 13.34 0.00 -3.17
CA ILE A 236 12.45 1.15 -3.23
C ILE A 236 13.13 2.40 -2.69
N THR A 237 12.77 3.54 -3.26
CA THR A 237 13.10 4.87 -2.75
C THR A 237 11.87 5.74 -2.89
N GLY A 238 11.38 6.31 -1.80
CA GLY A 238 10.11 7.00 -1.82
C GLY A 238 10.01 8.18 -0.87
N LYS A 239 8.88 8.87 -1.01
CA LYS A 239 8.50 10.02 -0.23
C LYS A 239 7.28 9.67 0.62
N LEU A 240 7.43 9.76 1.95
CA LEU A 240 6.32 9.64 2.89
C LEU A 240 5.86 11.04 3.28
N GLU A 241 4.60 11.31 3.10
CA GLU A 241 3.94 12.56 3.48
C GLU A 241 3.19 12.37 4.80
N ASN A 242 2.97 13.46 5.52
CA ASN A 242 2.16 13.43 6.71
C ASN A 242 0.67 13.31 6.37
N SER A 243 -0.12 12.80 7.30
CA SER A 243 -1.58 12.70 7.18
C SER A 243 -2.24 14.08 7.01
N GLY A 244 -1.62 15.13 7.55
CA GLY A 244 -2.18 16.48 7.61
C GLY A 244 -3.15 16.69 8.76
N TYR A 245 -3.31 15.71 9.64
CA TYR A 245 -4.20 15.79 10.80
C TYR A 245 -3.42 15.76 12.10
N ASN A 246 -3.76 16.70 12.99
CA ASN A 246 -3.19 16.75 14.33
C ASN A 246 -3.95 15.81 15.28
N PRO A 247 -3.31 15.37 16.38
CA PRO A 247 -4.04 14.73 17.46
C PRO A 247 -5.05 15.70 18.08
N PRO A 248 -6.11 15.20 18.73
CA PRO A 248 -7.03 16.05 19.47
C PRO A 248 -6.30 16.78 20.58
N ARG A 249 -6.55 17.97 20.92
CA ARG A 249 -5.94 18.73 22.04
C ARG A 249 -4.42 18.94 21.89
N THR A 250 -4.03 19.70 20.90
CA THR A 250 -2.63 20.14 20.72
C THR A 250 -2.20 21.21 21.71
N ASP A 251 -3.13 21.74 22.48
CA ASP A 251 -2.99 22.80 23.47
C ASP A 251 -2.70 22.33 24.92
N TYR A 252 -2.67 21.01 25.12
CA TYR A 252 -2.52 20.47 26.46
C TYR A 252 -1.11 20.72 27.05
N GLU A 253 -1.09 21.23 28.27
CA GLU A 253 0.14 21.56 29.02
C GLU A 253 0.25 20.75 30.30
N TYR A 254 1.46 20.36 30.66
CA TYR A 254 1.79 19.77 31.94
C TYR A 254 3.03 20.45 32.54
N ALA A 255 2.94 20.89 33.77
CA ALA A 255 4.01 21.62 34.45
C ALA A 255 4.57 22.79 33.62
N GLY A 256 3.70 23.57 32.96
CA GLY A 256 4.06 24.72 32.12
C GLY A 256 4.69 24.35 30.77
N THR A 257 4.70 23.09 30.42
CA THR A 257 5.28 22.63 29.13
C THR A 257 4.19 22.05 28.23
N LYS A 258 4.13 22.50 26.98
CA LYS A 258 3.26 21.90 25.98
C LYS A 258 3.65 20.46 25.73
N LEU A 259 2.68 19.54 25.84
CA LEU A 259 2.91 18.12 25.63
C LEU A 259 3.01 17.72 24.16
N PHE A 260 2.25 18.41 23.30
CA PHE A 260 2.32 18.16 21.86
C PHE A 260 3.43 19.01 21.23
N VAL A 261 4.53 18.38 20.93
CA VAL A 261 5.68 18.97 20.21
C VAL A 261 6.00 18.06 19.04
N PRO A 262 5.36 18.24 17.88
CA PRO A 262 5.66 17.44 16.70
C PRO A 262 7.13 17.52 16.35
N LYS A 263 7.79 16.41 16.07
CA LYS A 263 9.22 16.40 15.67
C LYS A 263 9.50 17.30 14.47
N ILE A 264 8.56 17.42 13.58
CA ILE A 264 8.60 18.29 12.41
C ILE A 264 8.82 19.75 12.81
N ASN A 265 8.20 20.17 13.94
CA ASN A 265 8.31 21.55 14.43
C ASN A 265 9.57 21.81 15.29
N GLN A 266 10.26 20.78 15.76
CA GLN A 266 11.50 20.98 16.54
C GLN A 266 12.60 21.69 15.77
N ARG A 267 12.48 21.76 14.42
CA ARG A 267 13.42 22.44 13.52
C ARG A 267 12.79 23.63 12.80
N GLY A 268 11.58 24.04 13.17
CA GLY A 268 10.88 25.13 12.51
C GLY A 268 10.36 24.80 11.11
N ILE A 269 10.33 23.53 10.71
CA ILE A 269 9.85 23.08 9.41
C ILE A 269 8.46 22.44 9.62
N ALA A 270 7.42 23.19 9.29
CA ALA A 270 6.07 22.64 9.22
C ALA A 270 5.93 21.78 7.96
N ASN A 271 5.32 20.58 8.09
CA ASN A 271 5.01 19.67 6.98
C ASN A 271 6.20 19.09 6.23
N ASP A 272 7.30 18.78 6.92
CA ASP A 272 8.41 18.07 6.31
C ASP A 272 8.01 16.64 5.93
N TRP A 273 8.45 16.24 4.74
CA TRP A 273 8.28 14.87 4.27
C TRP A 273 9.44 13.99 4.73
N ARG A 274 9.23 12.69 4.74
CA ARG A 274 10.27 11.72 5.11
C ARG A 274 10.73 10.96 3.89
N PHE A 275 12.03 10.90 3.73
CA PHE A 275 12.69 10.03 2.78
C PHE A 275 12.63 8.59 3.30
N LEU A 276 12.27 7.67 2.41
CA LEU A 276 12.29 6.24 2.66
C LEU A 276 13.15 5.56 1.62
N GLN A 277 14.07 4.72 2.05
CA GLN A 277 14.78 3.78 1.20
C GLN A 277 14.75 2.40 1.85
N GLY A 278 14.47 1.39 1.06
CA GLY A 278 14.44 0.02 1.54
C GLY A 278 14.77 -0.98 0.47
N TYR A 279 15.24 -2.13 0.89
CA TYR A 279 15.39 -3.29 0.03
C TYR A 279 15.05 -4.58 0.76
N ILE A 280 14.54 -5.51 -0.01
CA ILE A 280 14.34 -6.89 0.39
C ILE A 280 15.00 -7.80 -0.65
N PHE A 281 15.73 -8.80 -0.16
CA PHE A 281 16.21 -9.94 -0.94
C PHE A 281 15.59 -11.21 -0.38
N SER A 282 15.13 -12.07 -1.25
CA SER A 282 14.62 -13.39 -0.88
C SER A 282 15.38 -14.45 -1.67
N TYR A 283 15.80 -15.49 -0.99
CA TYR A 283 16.55 -16.60 -1.52
C TYR A 283 15.91 -17.94 -1.15
N SER A 284 15.64 -18.77 -2.13
CA SER A 284 15.14 -20.14 -1.93
C SER A 284 16.21 -21.12 -2.42
N PRO A 285 16.93 -21.83 -1.52
CA PRO A 285 17.95 -22.79 -1.89
C PRO A 285 17.35 -23.98 -2.64
N LYS A 286 18.06 -24.46 -3.66
CA LYS A 286 17.60 -25.58 -4.51
C LYS A 286 17.54 -26.93 -3.76
N TRP A 287 18.35 -27.08 -2.73
CA TRP A 287 18.54 -28.34 -2.01
C TRP A 287 17.66 -28.51 -0.77
N ILE A 288 16.83 -27.49 -0.45
CA ILE A 288 15.90 -27.56 0.69
C ILE A 288 14.54 -27.04 0.21
N ASP A 289 13.65 -27.96 -0.09
CA ASP A 289 12.30 -27.62 -0.54
C ASP A 289 11.51 -26.87 0.55
N GLY A 290 10.78 -25.84 0.12
CA GLY A 290 9.96 -25.02 1.03
C GLY A 290 10.72 -24.01 1.88
N LEU A 291 12.06 -24.00 1.88
CA LEU A 291 12.84 -22.99 2.60
C LEU A 291 12.94 -21.70 1.75
N SER A 292 12.66 -20.58 2.40
CA SER A 292 12.91 -19.25 1.85
C SER A 292 13.52 -18.35 2.91
N LEU A 293 14.66 -17.76 2.59
CA LEU A 293 15.37 -16.83 3.46
C LEU A 293 15.14 -15.41 2.96
N GLY A 294 14.79 -14.48 3.86
CA GLY A 294 14.56 -13.08 3.52
C GLY A 294 15.49 -12.15 4.30
N LEU A 295 16.11 -11.19 3.61
CA LEU A 295 16.89 -10.11 4.20
C LEU A 295 16.21 -8.79 3.87
N ILE A 296 15.87 -8.01 4.90
CA ILE A 296 15.25 -6.69 4.75
C ILE A 296 16.13 -5.66 5.43
N ARG A 297 16.38 -4.54 4.74
CA ARG A 297 16.92 -3.34 5.34
C ARG A 297 16.09 -2.15 4.87
N TRP A 298 15.87 -1.20 5.78
CA TRP A 298 15.17 0.02 5.45
C TRP A 298 15.73 1.19 6.25
N VAL A 299 15.64 2.39 5.67
CA VAL A 299 16.05 3.64 6.30
C VAL A 299 14.96 4.67 6.05
N GLN A 300 14.59 5.40 7.10
CA GLN A 300 13.66 6.51 7.03
C GLN A 300 14.29 7.73 7.72
N MET A 301 14.25 8.89 7.08
CA MET A 301 14.77 10.13 7.65
C MET A 301 13.93 11.32 7.18
N TYR A 302 13.92 12.40 7.95
CA TYR A 302 13.32 13.65 7.52
C TYR A 302 14.12 14.29 6.39
N SER A 303 13.45 15.01 5.49
CA SER A 303 14.05 15.55 4.26
C SER A 303 15.16 16.55 4.52
N ASP A 304 15.10 17.31 5.61
CA ASP A 304 16.12 18.28 6.01
C ASP A 304 17.44 17.62 6.42
N LEU A 305 17.39 16.38 6.89
CA LEU A 305 18.59 15.59 7.22
C LEU A 305 19.36 15.12 5.99
N ILE A 306 18.68 14.98 4.85
CA ILE A 306 19.31 14.56 3.59
C ILE A 306 20.27 15.63 3.07
N LYS A 307 20.00 16.92 3.34
CA LYS A 307 20.86 18.06 2.94
C LYS A 307 22.14 18.16 3.76
N GLY A 308 22.33 17.33 4.77
CA GLY A 308 23.50 17.29 5.65
C GLY A 308 24.44 16.13 5.34
N LYS A 309 25.15 15.66 6.35
CA LYS A 309 26.23 14.66 6.30
C LYS A 309 25.88 13.24 5.79
N TYR A 310 24.65 12.95 5.34
CA TYR A 310 24.18 11.58 5.10
C TYR A 310 23.87 11.26 3.63
N THR A 311 24.59 11.86 2.70
CA THR A 311 24.43 11.60 1.24
C THR A 311 24.88 10.21 0.78
N TRP A 312 25.31 9.34 1.69
CA TRP A 312 25.91 8.02 1.39
C TRP A 312 25.10 6.81 1.90
N LEU A 313 23.80 6.98 2.13
CA LEU A 313 22.94 5.86 2.55
C LEU A 313 22.14 5.25 1.42
#